data_33725b2837c2aa18d7e7c9626f53166e
#
_entry.id   33725b2837c2aa18d7e7c9626f53166e
#
_cell.length_a   1.000
_cell.length_b   1.000
_cell.length_c   1.000
_cell.angle_alpha   90.00
_cell.angle_beta   90.00
_cell.angle_gamma   90.00
#
_symmetry.space_group_name_H-M   'P 1'
#
loop_
_entity.id
_entity.type
_entity.pdbx_description
1 polymer ?
#
loop_
_entity_poly.entity_id
_entity_poly.type
_entity_poly.pdbx_seq_one_letter_code
_entity_poly.pdbx_strand_id
1 'polypeptide(L)' 'MPILEAQTMNICDEAILRLIEWSAKNAHAHGAWIGICGELAADTSLTETFLRMGIDELSVSPSFVLKVRDAVRKIDLR' A
#
# COMPACT_ATOMS: atom_id res chain seq x y z
N MET A 1 -5.63 -1.22 14.23
CA MET A 1 -5.44 -0.97 12.79
C MET A 1 -4.67 -2.12 12.18
N PRO A 2 -5.21 -2.74 11.15
CA PRO A 2 -4.46 -3.80 10.47
C PRO A 2 -3.29 -3.24 9.66
N ILE A 3 -2.14 -3.88 9.79
CA ILE A 3 -0.95 -3.56 9.04
C ILE A 3 -0.46 -4.84 8.37
N LEU A 4 -0.23 -4.75 7.05
CA LEU A 4 0.27 -5.89 6.30
C LEU A 4 1.76 -5.74 6.05
N GLU A 5 2.50 -6.77 6.34
CA GLU A 5 3.92 -6.88 6.05
C GLU A 5 4.15 -8.05 5.12
N ALA A 6 4.86 -7.83 4.04
CA ALA A 6 5.13 -8.86 3.06
C ALA A 6 6.61 -8.87 2.65
N GLN A 7 7.49 -8.75 3.63
CA GLN A 7 8.93 -8.61 3.41
C GLN A 7 9.55 -9.83 2.74
N THR A 8 9.00 -11.03 2.99
CA THR A 8 9.56 -12.28 2.47
C THR A 8 8.81 -12.79 1.26
N MET A 9 7.83 -12.03 0.77
CA MET A 9 6.99 -12.43 -0.35
C MET A 9 7.36 -11.71 -1.63
N ASN A 10 7.06 -12.33 -2.77
CA ASN A 10 7.23 -11.66 -4.05
C ASN A 10 6.20 -10.56 -4.19
N ILE A 11 6.65 -9.31 -4.21
CA ILE A 11 5.77 -8.14 -4.24
C ILE A 11 4.98 -8.03 -5.55
N CYS A 12 5.41 -8.73 -6.61
CA CYS A 12 4.71 -8.74 -7.88
C CYS A 12 3.69 -9.88 -7.99
N ASP A 13 3.53 -10.68 -6.93
CA ASP A 13 2.59 -11.79 -6.93
C ASP A 13 1.16 -11.24 -6.86
N GLU A 14 0.36 -11.58 -7.86
CA GLU A 14 -1.03 -11.15 -7.93
C GLU A 14 -1.86 -11.64 -6.74
N ALA A 15 -1.55 -12.82 -6.22
CA ALA A 15 -2.28 -13.36 -5.08
C ALA A 15 -2.08 -12.47 -3.84
N ILE A 16 -0.89 -11.93 -3.66
CA ILE A 16 -0.60 -11.03 -2.55
C ILE A 16 -1.34 -9.73 -2.73
N LEU A 17 -1.36 -9.17 -3.94
CA LEU A 17 -2.09 -7.94 -4.22
C LEU A 17 -3.60 -8.11 -4.00
N ARG A 18 -4.15 -9.26 -4.36
CA ARG A 18 -5.56 -9.56 -4.12
C ARG A 18 -5.87 -9.68 -2.63
N LEU A 19 -4.96 -10.26 -1.87
CA LEU A 19 -5.12 -10.37 -0.42
C LEU A 19 -5.13 -8.99 0.23
N ILE A 20 -4.24 -8.12 -0.23
CA ILE A 20 -4.17 -6.73 0.26
C ILE A 20 -5.47 -5.99 -0.08
N GLU A 21 -5.97 -6.12 -1.29
CA GLU A 21 -7.21 -5.49 -1.69
C GLU A 21 -8.38 -5.97 -0.85
N TRP A 22 -8.49 -7.27 -0.64
CA TRP A 22 -9.53 -7.86 0.18
C TRP A 22 -9.46 -7.35 1.61
N SER A 23 -8.24 -7.26 2.16
CA SER A 23 -8.04 -6.74 3.51
C SER A 23 -8.45 -5.29 3.63
N ALA A 24 -8.15 -4.47 2.61
CA ALA A 24 -8.53 -3.06 2.59
C ALA A 24 -10.04 -2.91 2.58
N LYS A 25 -10.73 -3.66 1.74
CA LYS A 25 -12.20 -3.62 1.68
C LYS A 25 -12.82 -4.04 3.01
N ASN A 26 -12.27 -5.08 3.62
CA ASN A 26 -12.76 -5.60 4.89
C ASN A 26 -12.54 -4.61 6.03
N ALA A 27 -11.38 -3.99 6.08
CA ALA A 27 -11.08 -2.97 7.09
C ALA A 27 -12.04 -1.78 6.98
N HIS A 28 -12.25 -1.28 5.76
CA HIS A 28 -13.12 -0.13 5.54
C HIS A 28 -14.58 -0.46 5.84
N ALA A 29 -15.01 -1.69 5.56
CA ALA A 29 -16.36 -2.11 5.88
C ALA A 29 -16.64 -2.09 7.38
N HIS A 30 -15.60 -2.18 8.20
CA HIS A 30 -15.72 -2.15 9.67
C HIS A 30 -15.30 -0.82 10.27
N GLY A 31 -15.14 0.22 9.46
CA GLY A 31 -14.79 1.55 9.93
C GLY A 31 -13.33 1.69 10.35
N ALA A 32 -12.46 0.73 9.97
CA ALA A 32 -11.04 0.79 10.26
C ALA A 32 -10.26 1.28 9.04
N TRP A 33 -9.04 1.74 9.27
CA TRP A 33 -8.15 2.08 8.17
C TRP A 33 -7.02 1.05 8.10
N ILE A 34 -6.31 1.03 6.98
CA ILE A 34 -5.31 -0.01 6.72
C ILE A 34 -4.04 0.64 6.15
N GLY A 35 -2.89 0.16 6.61
CA GLY A 35 -1.60 0.63 6.14
C GLY A 35 -0.73 -0.51 5.65
N ILE A 36 0.25 -0.16 4.84
CA ILE A 36 1.28 -1.08 4.36
C ILE A 36 2.62 -0.50 4.77
N CYS A 37 3.53 -1.35 5.26
CA CYS A 37 4.85 -0.92 5.64
C CYS A 37 5.93 -1.81 5.02
N GLY A 38 7.20 -1.38 5.17
CA GLY A 38 8.34 -2.12 4.66
C GLY A 38 8.62 -1.89 3.19
N GLU A 39 9.30 -2.83 2.56
CA GLU A 39 9.74 -2.71 1.16
C GLU A 39 8.58 -2.57 0.19
N LEU A 40 7.47 -3.23 0.47
CA LEU A 40 6.29 -3.18 -0.37
C LEU A 40 5.77 -1.74 -0.48
N ALA A 41 5.71 -1.03 0.64
CA ALA A 41 5.26 0.36 0.67
C ALA A 41 6.24 1.30 -0.03
N ALA A 42 7.52 0.96 -0.06
CA ALA A 42 8.55 1.78 -0.70
C ALA A 42 8.63 1.59 -2.21
N ASP A 43 7.98 0.56 -2.76
CA ASP A 43 7.99 0.29 -4.19
C ASP A 43 7.04 1.25 -4.90
N THR A 44 7.60 2.30 -5.50
CA THR A 44 6.79 3.34 -6.16
C THR A 44 6.08 2.83 -7.41
N SER A 45 6.49 1.70 -7.97
CA SER A 45 5.75 1.11 -9.08
C SER A 45 4.39 0.56 -8.65
N LEU A 46 4.20 0.32 -7.37
CA LEU A 46 2.95 -0.18 -6.79
C LEU A 46 2.12 0.89 -6.09
N THR A 47 2.64 2.10 -5.95
CA THR A 47 1.98 3.16 -5.20
C THR A 47 0.56 3.43 -5.71
N GLU A 48 0.41 3.60 -7.01
CA GLU A 48 -0.91 3.86 -7.59
C GLU A 48 -1.87 2.69 -7.34
N THR A 49 -1.38 1.45 -7.48
CA THR A 49 -2.17 0.26 -7.22
C THR A 49 -2.71 0.25 -5.80
N PHE A 50 -1.85 0.54 -4.82
CA PHE A 50 -2.27 0.58 -3.41
C PHE A 50 -3.29 1.69 -3.15
N LEU A 51 -3.09 2.86 -3.73
CA LEU A 51 -4.04 3.96 -3.54
C LEU A 51 -5.39 3.63 -4.16
N ARG A 52 -5.42 2.98 -5.31
CA ARG A 52 -6.67 2.57 -5.94
C ARG A 52 -7.40 1.48 -5.16
N MET A 53 -6.65 0.67 -4.42
CA MET A 53 -7.23 -0.33 -3.53
C MET A 53 -7.84 0.27 -2.26
N GLY A 54 -7.53 1.53 -1.97
CA GLY A 54 -8.01 2.19 -0.76
C GLY A 54 -7.07 2.05 0.43
N ILE A 55 -5.78 1.81 0.19
CA ILE A 55 -4.80 1.78 1.27
C ILE A 55 -4.65 3.20 1.82
N ASP A 56 -4.77 3.33 3.14
CA ASP A 56 -4.80 4.63 3.81
C ASP A 56 -3.41 5.16 4.16
N GLU A 57 -2.43 4.28 4.35
CA GLU A 57 -1.11 4.66 4.79
C GLU A 57 -0.02 3.80 4.15
N LEU A 58 1.07 4.44 3.75
CA LEU A 58 2.27 3.76 3.29
C LEU A 58 3.41 4.19 4.21
N SER A 59 3.89 3.27 5.05
CA SER A 59 4.97 3.53 6.01
C SER A 59 6.29 3.03 5.45
N VAL A 60 7.21 3.96 5.23
CA VAL A 60 8.51 3.65 4.62
C VAL A 60 9.63 4.20 5.49
N SER A 61 10.86 3.71 5.28
CA SER A 61 12.01 4.26 5.98
C SER A 61 12.24 5.71 5.52
N PRO A 62 12.88 6.55 6.36
CA PRO A 62 13.06 7.96 6.02
C PRO A 62 13.71 8.24 4.66
N SER A 63 14.59 7.36 4.22
CA SER A 63 15.26 7.52 2.92
C SER A 63 14.31 7.41 1.73
N PHE A 64 13.14 6.83 1.90
CA PHE A 64 12.16 6.64 0.82
C PHE A 64 10.98 7.60 0.90
N VAL A 65 10.85 8.38 1.97
CA VAL A 65 9.68 9.24 2.17
C VAL A 65 9.45 10.19 1.01
N LEU A 66 10.50 10.88 0.56
CA LEU A 66 10.36 11.85 -0.53
C LEU A 66 9.99 11.20 -1.85
N LYS A 67 10.53 10.01 -2.13
CA LYS A 67 10.20 9.29 -3.36
C LYS A 67 8.74 8.86 -3.38
N VAL A 68 8.25 8.33 -2.26
CA VAL A 68 6.86 7.88 -2.16
C VAL A 68 5.90 9.07 -2.22
N ARG A 69 6.22 10.16 -1.54
CA ARG A 69 5.41 11.39 -1.60
C ARG A 69 5.33 11.94 -3.02
N ASP A 70 6.45 11.94 -3.74
CA ASP A 70 6.47 12.38 -5.12
C ASP A 70 5.60 11.49 -6.01
N ALA A 71 5.70 10.17 -5.83
CA ALA A 71 4.86 9.22 -6.56
C ALA A 71 3.38 9.46 -6.31
N VAL A 72 2.99 9.67 -5.05
CA VAL A 72 1.60 9.95 -4.68
C VAL A 72 1.09 11.23 -5.35
N ARG A 73 1.92 12.28 -5.34
CA ARG A 73 1.52 13.58 -5.90
C ARG A 73 1.33 13.54 -7.41
N LYS A 74 1.97 12.62 -8.10
CA LYS A 74 1.86 12.48 -9.56
C LYS A 74 0.68 11.62 -9.99
N ILE A 75 0.02 10.97 -9.06
CA ILE A 75 -1.08 10.06 -9.38
C ILE A 75 -2.38 10.82 -9.51
N ASP A 76 -3.13 10.50 -10.59
CA ASP A 76 -4.48 11.00 -10.81
C ASP A 76 -5.44 9.82 -10.67
N LEU A 77 -6.25 9.83 -9.63
CA LEU A 77 -7.17 8.74 -9.30
C LEU A 77 -8.59 8.93 -9.85
N ARG A 78 -8.77 9.83 -10.77
CA ARG A 78 -10.08 10.05 -11.38
C ARG A 78 -10.59 8.85 -12.15
#